data_5edfddbcf34cd0b27dcc8990cf4007ff
#
_entry.id   5edfddbcf34cd0b27dcc8990cf4007ff
#
_cell.length_a   1.000
_cell.length_b   1.000
_cell.length_c   1.000
_cell.angle_alpha   90.00
_cell.angle_beta   90.00
_cell.angle_gamma   90.00
#
_symmetry.space_group_name_H-M   'P 1'
#
loop_
_entity.id
_entity.type
_entity.pdbx_description
1 polymer ?
#
loop_
_entity_poly.entity_id
_entity_poly.type
_entity_poly.pdbx_seq_one_letter_code
_entity_poly.pdbx_strand_id
1 'polypeptide(L)'
;MISNRRWMVAAVLGVALLAGGRDAYSQEKRAYKIGSVFSVTGAGALLGERMKMTVEMMVDQINRSGGINGHPVKLIVYDAASDVTKAVAATNRLITQDEVDIISGAGNMSGLSLAMKPVAMRHGVPMISNAGARPIVEPIDKSSWAFKSHLTDKEIVGRAIDWWKSKGITRVAMLSDTSGFGTSARDELKLQAPGAGINVVAWEEFDAAANDLVPQLTRIRAANPEVILCWTVAPSGVVFMKNARQLGMKQILMHGFGYVVPKYMEMAGDAAEGTVLVSLRFPVGRQLPDSDPAKKVILDYTREFKAKYAQEPDVYGAEAYDGMLMAFKALEAAKGFDKEKIREALERLNFVGTNGIYRFSPQRHYGLTKEDAVVMEWRNGDWKLLMGAETK
;
A
#
# COMPACT_ATOMS: atom_id res chain seq x y z
N MET A 1 39.69 95.30 -37.66
CA MET A 1 40.49 94.95 -36.48
C MET A 1 39.89 93.76 -35.81
N ILE A 2 40.53 92.66 -35.97
CA ILE A 2 40.96 91.70 -34.99
C ILE A 2 39.85 91.21 -33.99
N SER A 3 39.49 89.90 -33.86
CA SER A 3 40.29 88.87 -33.26
C SER A 3 39.55 87.49 -33.29
N ASN A 4 40.34 86.51 -33.68
CA ASN A 4 40.01 85.06 -33.60
C ASN A 4 39.76 84.63 -32.21
N ARG A 5 38.79 83.76 -32.01
CA ARG A 5 38.87 82.72 -30.92
C ARG A 5 38.20 81.45 -31.40
N ARG A 6 39.09 80.48 -31.60
CA ARG A 6 38.78 79.03 -31.81
C ARG A 6 38.17 78.48 -30.53
N TRP A 7 37.06 77.78 -30.62
CA TRP A 7 36.57 76.87 -29.56
C TRP A 7 36.69 75.43 -30.05
N MET A 8 37.55 74.68 -29.43
CA MET A 8 37.65 73.24 -29.56
C MET A 8 36.43 72.61 -28.91
N VAL A 9 35.66 71.83 -29.68
CA VAL A 9 34.61 70.95 -29.13
C VAL A 9 35.23 69.59 -28.90
N ALA A 10 35.42 69.23 -27.61
CA ALA A 10 35.82 67.86 -27.19
C ALA A 10 34.62 66.96 -27.32
N ALA A 11 34.72 66.00 -28.23
CA ALA A 11 33.73 64.90 -28.31
C ALA A 11 34.02 63.87 -27.17
N VAL A 12 33.10 63.82 -26.21
CA VAL A 12 33.10 62.74 -25.20
C VAL A 12 32.33 61.55 -25.78
N LEU A 13 33.03 60.50 -26.16
CA LEU A 13 32.46 59.18 -26.50
C LEU A 13 31.99 58.52 -25.19
N GLY A 14 30.69 58.56 -24.96
CA GLY A 14 30.03 57.76 -23.95
C GLY A 14 29.89 56.30 -24.43
N VAL A 15 30.73 55.41 -23.91
CA VAL A 15 30.54 53.97 -24.08
C VAL A 15 29.40 53.54 -23.14
N ALA A 16 28.21 53.36 -23.69
CA ALA A 16 27.08 52.74 -23.04
C ALA A 16 27.36 51.22 -22.93
N LEU A 17 27.82 50.74 -21.77
CA LEU A 17 27.82 49.35 -21.43
C LEU A 17 26.35 48.86 -21.30
N LEU A 18 25.84 48.29 -22.38
CA LEU A 18 24.65 47.47 -22.36
C LEU A 18 24.96 46.21 -21.53
N ALA A 19 24.73 46.32 -20.22
CA ALA A 19 24.60 45.13 -19.34
C ALA A 19 23.34 44.39 -19.80
N GLY A 20 23.50 43.53 -20.79
CA GLY A 20 22.46 42.56 -21.16
C GLY A 20 22.19 41.64 -19.97
N GLY A 21 21.22 41.98 -19.16
CA GLY A 21 20.62 41.05 -18.27
C GLY A 21 20.09 39.87 -19.11
N ARG A 22 20.83 38.79 -19.14
CA ARG A 22 20.29 37.49 -19.51
C ARG A 22 19.32 37.15 -18.40
N ASP A 23 18.05 37.52 -18.59
CA ASP A 23 17.00 36.79 -17.91
C ASP A 23 17.18 35.34 -18.34
N ALA A 24 17.85 34.57 -17.48
CA ALA A 24 17.84 33.14 -17.56
C ALA A 24 16.40 32.72 -17.26
N TYR A 25 15.56 32.70 -18.31
CA TYR A 25 14.34 31.93 -18.29
C TYR A 25 14.78 30.52 -17.88
N SER A 26 14.69 30.22 -16.59
CA SER A 26 14.79 28.86 -16.08
C SER A 26 13.68 28.10 -16.78
N GLN A 27 14.01 27.41 -17.84
CA GLN A 27 13.07 26.52 -18.53
C GLN A 27 12.55 25.58 -17.47
N GLU A 28 11.27 25.73 -17.13
CA GLU A 28 10.64 24.93 -16.07
C GLU A 28 10.84 23.45 -16.42
N LYS A 29 11.62 22.74 -15.58
CA LYS A 29 11.96 21.36 -15.85
C LYS A 29 10.67 20.53 -15.87
N ARG A 30 10.51 19.65 -16.88
CA ARG A 30 9.41 18.69 -16.91
C ARG A 30 9.27 17.99 -15.57
N ALA A 31 8.06 18.03 -14.98
CA ALA A 31 7.77 17.29 -13.75
C ALA A 31 7.64 15.79 -14.01
N TYR A 32 8.10 14.97 -13.06
CA TYR A 32 7.66 13.59 -12.98
C TYR A 32 6.19 13.56 -12.54
N LYS A 33 5.35 12.87 -13.30
CA LYS A 33 3.92 12.74 -13.00
C LYS A 33 3.65 11.37 -12.37
N ILE A 34 3.19 11.36 -11.12
CA ILE A 34 2.79 10.15 -10.40
C ILE A 34 1.28 10.15 -10.28
N GLY A 35 0.63 9.10 -10.76
CA GLY A 35 -0.80 8.87 -10.59
C GLY A 35 -1.10 8.02 -9.36
N SER A 36 -2.23 8.25 -8.70
CA SER A 36 -2.76 7.39 -7.64
C SER A 36 -4.27 7.22 -7.80
N VAL A 37 -4.78 6.03 -7.50
CA VAL A 37 -6.22 5.74 -7.49
C VAL A 37 -6.55 5.05 -6.18
N PHE A 38 -7.24 5.74 -5.29
CA PHE A 38 -7.66 5.21 -3.99
C PHE A 38 -9.19 5.25 -3.86
N SER A 39 -9.76 4.45 -2.98
CA SER A 39 -11.12 4.62 -2.51
C SER A 39 -11.10 5.49 -1.27
N VAL A 40 -11.23 6.81 -1.42
CA VAL A 40 -11.37 7.74 -0.29
C VAL A 40 -12.83 7.95 0.09
N THR A 41 -13.75 7.42 -0.72
CA THR A 41 -15.19 7.28 -0.43
C THR A 41 -15.64 5.84 -0.65
N GLY A 42 -16.87 5.51 -0.22
CA GLY A 42 -17.45 4.16 -0.32
C GLY A 42 -16.93 3.20 0.77
N ALA A 43 -17.10 1.89 0.54
CA ALA A 43 -16.81 0.84 1.53
C ALA A 43 -15.32 0.78 1.95
N GLY A 44 -14.41 1.20 1.07
CA GLY A 44 -12.97 1.22 1.31
C GLY A 44 -12.43 2.56 1.83
N ALA A 45 -13.29 3.49 2.24
CA ALA A 45 -12.87 4.84 2.64
C ALA A 45 -11.86 4.84 3.81
N LEU A 46 -12.08 3.98 4.81
CA LEU A 46 -11.16 3.84 5.95
C LEU A 46 -9.74 3.40 5.53
N LEU A 47 -9.62 2.72 4.39
CA LEU A 47 -8.34 2.30 3.85
C LEU A 47 -7.67 3.42 3.05
N GLY A 48 -8.45 4.18 2.28
CA GLY A 48 -7.93 5.13 1.28
C GLY A 48 -7.57 6.50 1.83
N GLU A 49 -8.22 6.95 2.90
CA GLU A 49 -8.00 8.30 3.43
C GLU A 49 -6.55 8.53 3.87
N ARG A 50 -6.01 7.65 4.71
CA ARG A 50 -4.62 7.74 5.19
C ARG A 50 -3.60 7.53 4.08
N MET A 51 -3.92 6.69 3.09
CA MET A 51 -3.08 6.53 1.89
C MET A 51 -2.94 7.84 1.14
N LYS A 52 -4.07 8.52 0.83
CA LYS A 52 -4.06 9.81 0.13
C LYS A 52 -3.25 10.86 0.90
N MET A 53 -3.52 11.03 2.20
CA MET A 53 -2.77 11.98 3.04
C MET A 53 -1.26 11.69 3.01
N THR A 54 -0.87 10.42 3.06
CA THR A 54 0.54 10.02 3.05
C THR A 54 1.23 10.37 1.73
N VAL A 55 0.63 10.03 0.59
CA VAL A 55 1.27 10.32 -0.71
C VAL A 55 1.37 11.82 -0.97
N GLU A 56 0.37 12.62 -0.53
CA GLU A 56 0.41 14.08 -0.59
C GLU A 56 1.53 14.65 0.29
N MET A 57 1.71 14.11 1.51
CA MET A 57 2.80 14.50 2.40
C MET A 57 4.16 14.23 1.77
N MET A 58 4.37 13.04 1.23
CA MET A 58 5.65 12.64 0.66
C MET A 58 6.02 13.45 -0.59
N VAL A 59 5.03 13.77 -1.44
CA VAL A 59 5.27 14.62 -2.62
C VAL A 59 5.61 16.06 -2.22
N ASP A 60 4.96 16.61 -1.19
CA ASP A 60 5.33 17.91 -0.64
C ASP A 60 6.77 17.92 -0.10
N GLN A 61 7.17 16.85 0.57
CA GLN A 61 8.51 16.72 1.17
C GLN A 61 9.59 16.62 0.07
N ILE A 62 9.40 15.74 -0.92
CA ILE A 62 10.38 15.57 -1.98
C ILE A 62 10.55 16.84 -2.81
N ASN A 63 9.46 17.57 -3.08
CA ASN A 63 9.51 18.83 -3.81
C ASN A 63 10.25 19.93 -3.02
N ARG A 64 10.04 20.03 -1.71
CA ARG A 64 10.82 20.94 -0.86
C ARG A 64 12.31 20.62 -0.82
N SER A 65 12.66 19.36 -1.04
CA SER A 65 14.06 18.90 -1.13
C SER A 65 14.66 19.03 -2.53
N GLY A 66 13.96 19.69 -3.48
CA GLY A 66 14.46 19.92 -4.85
C GLY A 66 13.98 18.91 -5.88
N GLY A 67 13.00 18.07 -5.54
CA GLY A 67 12.43 17.06 -6.43
C GLY A 67 13.32 15.83 -6.62
N ILE A 68 13.06 15.07 -7.68
CA ILE A 68 13.81 13.87 -8.06
C ILE A 68 14.73 14.23 -9.23
N ASN A 69 16.04 14.02 -9.09
CA ASN A 69 17.05 14.42 -10.08
C ASN A 69 16.94 15.90 -10.51
N GLY A 70 16.46 16.78 -9.60
CA GLY A 70 16.22 18.19 -9.85
C GLY A 70 14.97 18.47 -10.70
N HIS A 71 14.09 17.49 -10.88
CA HIS A 71 12.77 17.63 -11.51
C HIS A 71 11.69 17.65 -10.42
N PRO A 72 10.71 18.56 -10.50
CA PRO A 72 9.58 18.55 -9.58
C PRO A 72 8.72 17.29 -9.78
N VAL A 73 7.99 16.89 -8.74
CA VAL A 73 7.03 15.78 -8.77
C VAL A 73 5.61 16.34 -8.75
N LYS A 74 4.78 15.94 -9.71
CA LYS A 74 3.35 16.24 -9.77
C LYS A 74 2.55 15.00 -9.41
N LEU A 75 1.79 15.06 -8.33
CA LEU A 75 0.86 14.01 -7.92
C LEU A 75 -0.52 14.27 -8.51
N ILE A 76 -1.16 13.22 -9.03
CA ILE A 76 -2.54 13.24 -9.54
C ILE A 76 -3.30 12.11 -8.86
N VAL A 77 -4.31 12.44 -8.05
CA VAL A 77 -5.08 11.46 -7.27
C VAL A 77 -6.53 11.43 -7.75
N TYR A 78 -7.05 10.25 -8.02
CA TYR A 78 -8.46 10.00 -8.31
C TYR A 78 -9.10 9.12 -7.25
N ASP A 79 -10.37 9.41 -6.94
CA ASP A 79 -11.20 8.59 -6.06
C ASP A 79 -11.94 7.53 -6.88
N ALA A 80 -11.67 6.27 -6.60
CA ALA A 80 -12.39 5.13 -7.17
C ALA A 80 -13.75 4.88 -6.50
N ALA A 81 -14.02 5.49 -5.35
CA ALA A 81 -15.24 5.29 -4.57
C ALA A 81 -15.60 3.80 -4.34
N SER A 82 -14.60 2.93 -4.22
CA SER A 82 -14.74 1.47 -4.11
C SER A 82 -15.43 0.79 -5.31
N ASP A 83 -15.44 1.46 -6.46
CA ASP A 83 -16.08 1.03 -7.69
C ASP A 83 -15.04 0.67 -8.76
N VAL A 84 -15.13 -0.56 -9.27
CA VAL A 84 -14.19 -1.10 -10.26
C VAL A 84 -14.24 -0.31 -11.58
N THR A 85 -15.42 0.10 -12.02
CA THR A 85 -15.59 0.87 -13.26
C THR A 85 -14.93 2.23 -13.16
N LYS A 86 -15.10 2.92 -12.02
CA LYS A 86 -14.44 4.20 -11.75
C LYS A 86 -12.92 4.03 -11.65
N ALA A 87 -12.42 2.95 -11.04
CA ALA A 87 -10.99 2.68 -10.97
C ALA A 87 -10.37 2.50 -12.37
N VAL A 88 -11.03 1.73 -13.25
CA VAL A 88 -10.62 1.55 -14.65
C VAL A 88 -10.66 2.87 -15.41
N ALA A 89 -11.72 3.67 -15.27
CA ALA A 89 -11.84 4.98 -15.92
C ALA A 89 -10.74 5.95 -15.45
N ALA A 90 -10.48 6.01 -14.13
CA ALA A 90 -9.41 6.82 -13.54
C ALA A 90 -8.03 6.40 -14.07
N THR A 91 -7.77 5.09 -14.16
CA THR A 91 -6.50 4.55 -14.69
C THR A 91 -6.30 4.94 -16.16
N ASN A 92 -7.34 4.80 -16.99
CA ASN A 92 -7.27 5.25 -18.39
C ASN A 92 -6.96 6.74 -18.46
N ARG A 93 -7.63 7.57 -17.66
CA ARG A 93 -7.42 9.03 -17.64
C ARG A 93 -6.00 9.38 -17.21
N LEU A 94 -5.47 8.78 -16.14
CA LEU A 94 -4.09 8.97 -15.70
C LEU A 94 -3.09 8.69 -16.83
N ILE A 95 -3.34 7.63 -17.61
CA ILE A 95 -2.42 7.19 -18.67
C ILE A 95 -2.56 8.02 -19.95
N THR A 96 -3.79 8.28 -20.42
CA THR A 96 -4.04 8.84 -21.77
C THR A 96 -4.24 10.34 -21.79
N GLN A 97 -4.63 10.96 -20.67
CA GLN A 97 -4.88 12.39 -20.58
C GLN A 97 -3.85 13.10 -19.69
N ASP A 98 -3.58 12.53 -18.52
CA ASP A 98 -2.61 13.11 -17.59
C ASP A 98 -1.18 12.72 -17.94
N GLU A 99 -0.98 11.62 -18.70
CA GLU A 99 0.31 11.11 -19.18
C GLU A 99 1.29 10.84 -18.04
N VAL A 100 0.84 10.09 -17.03
CA VAL A 100 1.67 9.75 -15.88
C VAL A 100 2.86 8.86 -16.26
N ASP A 101 3.98 9.06 -15.58
CA ASP A 101 5.19 8.26 -15.77
C ASP A 101 5.11 6.93 -15.02
N ILE A 102 4.38 6.91 -13.89
CA ILE A 102 4.16 5.75 -13.02
C ILE A 102 2.86 5.92 -12.23
N ILE A 103 2.19 4.81 -11.90
CA ILE A 103 1.06 4.79 -10.96
C ILE A 103 1.53 4.19 -9.65
N SER A 104 1.53 4.99 -8.56
CA SER A 104 1.78 4.52 -7.19
C SER A 104 0.51 4.67 -6.37
N GLY A 105 0.06 3.59 -5.72
CA GLY A 105 -1.27 3.53 -5.15
C GLY A 105 -2.32 3.09 -6.18
N ALA A 106 -2.02 2.02 -6.92
CA ALA A 106 -2.92 1.44 -7.91
C ALA A 106 -3.97 0.56 -7.24
N GLY A 107 -4.94 1.18 -6.59
CA GLY A 107 -6.00 0.55 -5.83
C GLY A 107 -5.59 0.10 -4.42
N ASN A 108 -6.43 0.41 -3.46
CA ASN A 108 -6.32 0.00 -2.05
C ASN A 108 -7.18 -1.23 -1.72
N MET A 109 -7.84 -1.79 -2.72
CA MET A 109 -8.63 -3.04 -2.65
C MET A 109 -8.23 -3.93 -3.82
N SER A 110 -8.14 -5.24 -3.60
CA SER A 110 -7.65 -6.19 -4.62
C SER A 110 -8.47 -6.19 -5.90
N GLY A 111 -9.80 -6.07 -5.81
CA GLY A 111 -10.68 -5.97 -6.97
C GLY A 111 -10.37 -4.76 -7.87
N LEU A 112 -10.04 -3.62 -7.27
CA LEU A 112 -9.64 -2.40 -8.01
C LEU A 112 -8.32 -2.62 -8.73
N SER A 113 -7.29 -3.10 -8.00
CA SER A 113 -5.96 -3.34 -8.57
C SER A 113 -5.99 -4.37 -9.71
N LEU A 114 -6.76 -5.43 -9.55
CA LEU A 114 -6.94 -6.46 -10.58
C LEU A 114 -7.59 -5.90 -11.85
N ALA A 115 -8.53 -4.97 -11.72
CA ALA A 115 -9.19 -4.32 -12.85
C ALA A 115 -8.32 -3.24 -13.51
N MET A 116 -7.48 -2.54 -12.74
CA MET A 116 -6.54 -1.52 -13.23
C MET A 116 -5.36 -2.15 -13.99
N LYS A 117 -4.89 -3.33 -13.54
CA LYS A 117 -3.72 -4.02 -14.10
C LYS A 117 -3.77 -4.18 -15.63
N PRO A 118 -4.84 -4.71 -16.26
CA PRO A 118 -4.88 -4.85 -17.72
C PRO A 118 -4.72 -3.53 -18.47
N VAL A 119 -5.16 -2.42 -17.89
CA VAL A 119 -5.00 -1.09 -18.50
C VAL A 119 -3.53 -0.67 -18.45
N ALA A 120 -2.90 -0.76 -17.29
CA ALA A 120 -1.47 -0.44 -17.11
C ALA A 120 -0.58 -1.31 -18.00
N MET A 121 -0.83 -2.62 -18.05
CA MET A 121 -0.14 -3.59 -18.90
C MET A 121 -0.22 -3.23 -20.39
N ARG A 122 -1.42 -2.89 -20.90
CA ARG A 122 -1.66 -2.55 -22.31
C ARG A 122 -0.87 -1.31 -22.74
N HIS A 123 -0.73 -0.35 -21.85
CA HIS A 123 -0.07 0.93 -22.15
C HIS A 123 1.40 0.99 -21.71
N GLY A 124 1.94 -0.09 -21.13
CA GLY A 124 3.32 -0.12 -20.66
C GLY A 124 3.60 0.96 -19.60
N VAL A 125 2.71 1.10 -18.61
CA VAL A 125 2.88 2.04 -17.51
C VAL A 125 3.11 1.25 -16.21
N PRO A 126 4.25 1.45 -15.53
CA PRO A 126 4.48 0.77 -14.26
C PRO A 126 3.42 1.14 -13.23
N MET A 127 2.87 0.13 -12.55
CA MET A 127 1.90 0.35 -11.47
C MET A 127 2.35 -0.35 -10.19
N ILE A 128 2.20 0.33 -9.06
CA ILE A 128 2.48 -0.18 -7.72
C ILE A 128 1.15 -0.27 -6.96
N SER A 129 0.71 -1.49 -6.66
CA SER A 129 -0.51 -1.77 -5.90
C SER A 129 -0.24 -1.82 -4.41
N ASN A 130 -1.23 -1.38 -3.60
CA ASN A 130 -1.26 -1.50 -2.15
C ASN A 130 -2.23 -2.61 -1.68
N ALA A 131 -2.60 -3.56 -2.54
CA ALA A 131 -3.60 -4.57 -2.23
C ALA A 131 -3.03 -5.99 -2.15
N GLY A 132 -3.70 -6.90 -1.42
CA GLY A 132 -3.18 -8.21 -1.00
C GLY A 132 -3.13 -9.28 -2.08
N ALA A 133 -4.09 -9.36 -3.03
CA ALA A 133 -4.24 -10.51 -3.91
C ALA A 133 -2.99 -10.83 -4.75
N ARG A 134 -2.54 -12.09 -4.72
CA ARG A 134 -1.39 -12.58 -5.48
C ARG A 134 -1.54 -12.39 -7.00
N PRO A 135 -2.72 -12.60 -7.61
CA PRO A 135 -2.88 -12.42 -9.06
C PRO A 135 -2.61 -11.01 -9.58
N ILE A 136 -2.42 -10.02 -8.71
CA ILE A 136 -2.00 -8.68 -9.12
C ILE A 136 -0.60 -8.72 -9.74
N VAL A 137 0.31 -9.53 -9.19
CA VAL A 137 1.73 -9.61 -9.58
C VAL A 137 2.17 -10.98 -10.10
N GLU A 138 1.32 -11.99 -10.03
CA GLU A 138 1.59 -13.33 -10.54
C GLU A 138 0.44 -13.82 -11.45
N PRO A 139 0.72 -14.66 -12.47
CA PRO A 139 2.08 -15.00 -12.89
C PRO A 139 2.77 -13.81 -13.57
N ILE A 140 4.12 -13.81 -13.58
CA ILE A 140 4.92 -12.64 -13.99
C ILE A 140 4.72 -12.25 -15.47
N ASP A 141 4.54 -13.22 -16.35
CA ASP A 141 4.26 -13.01 -17.78
C ASP A 141 2.97 -12.22 -18.03
N LYS A 142 2.00 -12.29 -17.09
CA LYS A 142 0.74 -11.53 -17.11
C LYS A 142 0.75 -10.32 -16.18
N SER A 143 1.92 -9.94 -15.63
CA SER A 143 2.03 -8.93 -14.59
C SER A 143 3.32 -8.11 -14.69
N SER A 144 3.98 -8.10 -15.85
CA SER A 144 5.31 -7.50 -16.04
C SER A 144 5.41 -6.01 -15.72
N TRP A 145 4.30 -5.27 -15.70
CA TRP A 145 4.23 -3.85 -15.36
C TRP A 145 3.59 -3.60 -13.98
N ALA A 146 3.18 -4.66 -13.26
CA ALA A 146 2.53 -4.55 -11.97
C ALA A 146 3.48 -4.95 -10.84
N PHE A 147 3.59 -4.11 -9.83
CA PHE A 147 4.40 -4.27 -8.62
C PHE A 147 3.52 -4.10 -7.38
N LYS A 148 4.03 -4.48 -6.20
CA LYS A 148 3.31 -4.34 -4.93
C LYS A 148 4.22 -3.82 -3.82
N SER A 149 3.65 -2.92 -2.98
CA SER A 149 4.21 -2.53 -1.68
C SER A 149 3.66 -3.36 -0.52
N HIS A 150 2.71 -4.27 -0.78
CA HIS A 150 2.03 -5.11 0.19
C HIS A 150 2.50 -6.55 0.10
N LEU A 151 2.39 -7.33 1.19
CA LEU A 151 2.48 -8.80 1.16
C LEU A 151 1.42 -9.36 0.19
N THR A 152 1.69 -10.51 -0.39
CA THR A 152 0.62 -11.26 -1.07
C THR A 152 -0.14 -12.10 -0.02
N ASP A 153 -1.37 -12.47 -0.34
CA ASP A 153 -2.14 -13.41 0.48
C ASP A 153 -1.44 -14.76 0.65
N LYS A 154 -0.57 -15.16 -0.29
CA LYS A 154 0.34 -16.31 -0.15
C LYS A 154 1.21 -16.22 1.10
N GLU A 155 1.89 -15.08 1.31
CA GLU A 155 2.75 -14.86 2.47
C GLU A 155 1.92 -14.74 3.76
N ILE A 156 0.75 -14.10 3.70
CA ILE A 156 -0.14 -13.91 4.85
C ILE A 156 -0.71 -15.26 5.30
N VAL A 157 -1.21 -16.08 4.37
CA VAL A 157 -1.70 -17.44 4.65
C VAL A 157 -0.57 -18.31 5.16
N GLY A 158 0.63 -18.23 4.55
CA GLY A 158 1.81 -18.95 5.00
C GLY A 158 2.19 -18.61 6.45
N ARG A 159 2.13 -17.32 6.83
CA ARG A 159 2.40 -16.89 8.21
C ARG A 159 1.31 -17.35 9.18
N ALA A 160 0.04 -17.35 8.77
CA ALA A 160 -1.05 -17.91 9.57
C ALA A 160 -0.82 -19.41 9.84
N ILE A 161 -0.44 -20.18 8.83
CA ILE A 161 -0.10 -21.60 8.95
C ILE A 161 1.09 -21.81 9.90
N ASP A 162 2.16 -21.03 9.81
CA ASP A 162 3.30 -21.11 10.72
C ASP A 162 2.86 -20.88 12.19
N TRP A 163 1.98 -19.90 12.42
CA TRP A 163 1.44 -19.65 13.76
C TRP A 163 0.54 -20.78 14.24
N TRP A 164 -0.37 -21.31 13.40
CA TRP A 164 -1.21 -22.45 13.75
C TRP A 164 -0.36 -23.65 14.16
N LYS A 165 0.67 -23.98 13.40
CA LYS A 165 1.61 -25.08 13.73
C LYS A 165 2.32 -24.84 15.06
N SER A 166 2.74 -23.61 15.36
CA SER A 166 3.39 -23.28 16.64
C SER A 166 2.45 -23.45 17.84
N LYS A 167 1.12 -23.45 17.62
CA LYS A 167 0.09 -23.67 18.63
C LYS A 167 -0.49 -25.08 18.63
N GLY A 168 0.00 -25.99 17.77
CA GLY A 168 -0.55 -27.32 17.60
C GLY A 168 -1.94 -27.35 16.94
N ILE A 169 -2.37 -26.26 16.31
CA ILE A 169 -3.66 -26.14 15.64
C ILE A 169 -3.59 -26.87 14.30
N THR A 170 -4.56 -27.76 14.06
CA THR A 170 -4.64 -28.54 12.82
C THR A 170 -5.98 -28.46 12.12
N ARG A 171 -7.03 -27.96 12.80
CA ARG A 171 -8.41 -27.89 12.30
C ARG A 171 -8.85 -26.43 12.19
N VAL A 172 -8.98 -25.93 10.99
CA VAL A 172 -9.38 -24.53 10.75
C VAL A 172 -10.63 -24.48 9.88
N ALA A 173 -11.40 -23.38 9.97
CA ALA A 173 -12.45 -23.07 9.02
C ALA A 173 -12.07 -21.78 8.27
N MET A 174 -12.45 -21.72 7.00
CA MET A 174 -12.34 -20.52 6.16
C MET A 174 -13.70 -19.91 5.95
N LEU A 175 -13.82 -18.63 6.24
CA LEU A 175 -14.99 -17.78 5.96
C LEU A 175 -14.50 -16.57 5.17
N SER A 176 -14.81 -16.47 3.87
CA SER A 176 -14.29 -15.39 3.03
C SER A 176 -15.39 -14.67 2.28
N ASP A 177 -15.19 -13.38 2.02
CA ASP A 177 -16.06 -12.70 1.08
C ASP A 177 -15.81 -13.14 -0.37
N THR A 178 -16.74 -12.81 -1.27
CA THR A 178 -16.67 -13.17 -2.70
C THR A 178 -15.86 -12.18 -3.53
N SER A 179 -15.18 -11.21 -2.91
CA SER A 179 -14.31 -10.26 -3.61
C SER A 179 -13.04 -10.93 -4.14
N GLY A 180 -12.31 -10.23 -5.00
CA GLY A 180 -10.99 -10.69 -5.47
C GLY A 180 -9.97 -10.89 -4.34
N PHE A 181 -10.15 -10.24 -3.18
CA PHE A 181 -9.33 -10.45 -1.98
C PHE A 181 -9.70 -11.76 -1.28
N GLY A 182 -10.99 -12.01 -1.04
CA GLY A 182 -11.46 -13.24 -0.40
C GLY A 182 -11.17 -14.48 -1.25
N THR A 183 -11.44 -14.40 -2.56
CA THR A 183 -11.19 -15.49 -3.52
C THR A 183 -9.70 -15.88 -3.56
N SER A 184 -8.79 -14.90 -3.68
CA SER A 184 -7.36 -15.15 -3.76
C SER A 184 -6.82 -15.83 -2.50
N ALA A 185 -7.23 -15.40 -1.31
CA ALA A 185 -6.82 -16.04 -0.05
C ALA A 185 -7.37 -17.45 0.12
N ARG A 186 -8.60 -17.69 -0.34
CA ARG A 186 -9.19 -19.03 -0.35
C ARG A 186 -8.37 -19.98 -1.20
N ASP A 187 -7.97 -19.56 -2.40
CA ASP A 187 -7.15 -20.35 -3.31
C ASP A 187 -5.76 -20.62 -2.70
N GLU A 188 -5.17 -19.64 -2.03
CA GLU A 188 -3.91 -19.83 -1.31
C GLU A 188 -4.04 -20.84 -0.16
N LEU A 189 -5.10 -20.77 0.64
CA LEU A 189 -5.30 -21.73 1.72
C LEU A 189 -5.54 -23.15 1.18
N LYS A 190 -6.30 -23.31 0.09
CA LYS A 190 -6.47 -24.61 -0.58
C LYS A 190 -5.14 -25.19 -1.06
N LEU A 191 -4.25 -24.33 -1.55
CA LEU A 191 -2.94 -24.75 -2.05
C LEU A 191 -1.98 -25.13 -0.92
N GLN A 192 -1.93 -24.35 0.17
CA GLN A 192 -0.89 -24.46 1.19
C GLN A 192 -1.28 -25.39 2.35
N ALA A 193 -2.56 -25.45 2.74
CA ALA A 193 -3.00 -26.17 3.92
C ALA A 193 -2.68 -27.67 3.89
N PRO A 194 -2.91 -28.42 2.79
CA PRO A 194 -2.65 -29.85 2.76
C PRO A 194 -1.17 -30.20 3.02
N GLY A 195 -0.25 -29.51 2.36
CA GLY A 195 1.20 -29.71 2.52
C GLY A 195 1.71 -29.32 3.91
N ALA A 196 0.96 -28.50 4.65
CA ALA A 196 1.28 -28.07 6.00
C ALA A 196 0.68 -28.95 7.10
N GLY A 197 -0.16 -29.94 6.74
CA GLY A 197 -0.90 -30.78 7.70
C GLY A 197 -2.09 -30.07 8.34
N ILE A 198 -2.60 -29.01 7.73
CA ILE A 198 -3.78 -28.27 8.17
C ILE A 198 -5.02 -28.82 7.46
N ASN A 199 -6.00 -29.22 8.27
CA ASN A 199 -7.31 -29.67 7.78
C ASN A 199 -8.30 -28.52 7.83
N VAL A 200 -8.73 -28.04 6.66
CA VAL A 200 -9.79 -27.02 6.57
C VAL A 200 -11.13 -27.74 6.61
N VAL A 201 -11.75 -27.77 7.79
CA VAL A 201 -12.96 -28.55 8.10
C VAL A 201 -14.25 -27.89 7.63
N ALA A 202 -14.22 -26.60 7.28
CA ALA A 202 -15.37 -25.90 6.70
C ALA A 202 -14.89 -24.77 5.77
N TRP A 203 -15.62 -24.58 4.67
CA TRP A 203 -15.43 -23.54 3.69
C TRP A 203 -16.74 -22.79 3.49
N GLU A 204 -16.79 -21.54 3.88
CA GLU A 204 -18.00 -20.71 3.76
C GLU A 204 -17.69 -19.40 3.02
N GLU A 205 -18.69 -18.92 2.30
CA GLU A 205 -18.63 -17.65 1.58
C GLU A 205 -19.76 -16.72 2.03
N PHE A 206 -19.50 -15.42 1.87
CA PHE A 206 -20.48 -14.39 2.14
C PHE A 206 -20.31 -13.19 1.21
N ASP A 207 -21.38 -12.42 1.03
CA ASP A 207 -21.30 -11.13 0.34
C ASP A 207 -20.59 -10.10 1.22
N ALA A 208 -19.70 -9.30 0.65
CA ALA A 208 -18.97 -8.26 1.38
C ALA A 208 -19.91 -7.24 2.09
N ALA A 209 -21.14 -7.08 1.61
CA ALA A 209 -22.16 -6.25 2.24
C ALA A 209 -23.05 -7.00 3.27
N ALA A 210 -22.75 -8.27 3.58
CA ALA A 210 -23.52 -9.05 4.52
C ALA A 210 -23.61 -8.39 5.90
N ASN A 211 -24.83 -8.34 6.43
CA ASN A 211 -25.13 -7.82 7.77
C ASN A 211 -25.53 -8.92 8.76
N ASP A 212 -25.55 -10.17 8.31
CA ASP A 212 -25.77 -11.37 9.12
C ASP A 212 -24.94 -12.53 8.57
N LEU A 213 -24.19 -13.19 9.46
CA LEU A 213 -23.35 -14.35 9.16
C LEU A 213 -23.66 -15.56 10.06
N VAL A 214 -24.78 -15.50 10.79
CA VAL A 214 -25.23 -16.59 11.68
C VAL A 214 -25.41 -17.92 10.92
N PRO A 215 -25.97 -17.97 9.70
CA PRO A 215 -26.09 -19.24 8.97
C PRO A 215 -24.73 -19.88 8.67
N GLN A 216 -23.75 -19.12 8.18
CA GLN A 216 -22.40 -19.62 7.90
C GLN A 216 -21.70 -20.07 9.18
N LEU A 217 -21.74 -19.25 10.22
CA LEU A 217 -21.13 -19.56 11.52
C LEU A 217 -21.75 -20.78 12.20
N THR A 218 -23.04 -21.02 11.99
CA THR A 218 -23.71 -22.24 12.50
C THR A 218 -23.15 -23.49 11.81
N ARG A 219 -22.94 -23.47 10.50
CA ARG A 219 -22.31 -24.59 9.77
C ARG A 219 -20.84 -24.77 10.18
N ILE A 220 -20.08 -23.67 10.31
CA ILE A 220 -18.72 -23.72 10.80
C ILE A 220 -18.63 -24.31 12.21
N ARG A 221 -19.55 -23.91 13.12
CA ARG A 221 -19.59 -24.46 14.50
C ARG A 221 -19.81 -25.95 14.51
N ALA A 222 -20.69 -26.47 13.64
CA ALA A 222 -20.95 -27.91 13.52
C ALA A 222 -19.70 -28.70 13.07
N ALA A 223 -18.82 -28.10 12.26
CA ALA A 223 -17.56 -28.69 11.84
C ALA A 223 -16.47 -28.66 12.93
N ASN A 224 -16.70 -27.99 14.05
CA ASN A 224 -15.83 -27.91 15.23
C ASN A 224 -14.36 -27.56 14.89
N PRO A 225 -14.06 -26.42 14.27
CA PRO A 225 -12.70 -25.94 14.05
C PRO A 225 -12.09 -25.41 15.36
N GLU A 226 -10.77 -25.28 15.41
CA GLU A 226 -10.03 -24.60 16.49
C GLU A 226 -9.93 -23.09 16.19
N VAL A 227 -9.81 -22.72 14.90
CA VAL A 227 -9.70 -21.35 14.39
C VAL A 227 -10.72 -21.12 13.28
N ILE A 228 -11.32 -19.94 13.26
CA ILE A 228 -12.13 -19.46 12.14
C ILE A 228 -11.36 -18.30 11.50
N LEU A 229 -10.83 -18.54 10.32
CA LEU A 229 -10.14 -17.51 9.51
C LEU A 229 -11.19 -16.76 8.67
N CYS A 230 -11.48 -15.53 9.03
CA CYS A 230 -12.34 -14.63 8.26
C CYS A 230 -11.48 -13.75 7.34
N TRP A 231 -11.84 -13.70 6.06
CA TRP A 231 -11.06 -12.95 5.08
C TRP A 231 -11.91 -11.96 4.31
N THR A 232 -11.84 -10.70 4.72
CA THR A 232 -12.54 -9.57 4.14
C THR A 232 -11.86 -8.26 4.52
N VAL A 233 -12.10 -7.19 3.78
CA VAL A 233 -11.79 -5.80 4.15
C VAL A 233 -13.05 -4.97 4.39
N ALA A 234 -14.22 -5.58 4.20
CA ALA A 234 -15.52 -4.93 4.31
C ALA A 234 -16.04 -4.90 5.76
N PRO A 235 -17.00 -4.01 6.10
CA PRO A 235 -17.60 -3.94 7.43
C PRO A 235 -18.22 -5.26 7.95
N SER A 236 -18.52 -6.21 7.05
CA SER A 236 -19.01 -7.55 7.39
C SER A 236 -18.09 -8.37 8.30
N GLY A 237 -16.80 -8.06 8.37
CA GLY A 237 -15.91 -8.68 9.35
C GLY A 237 -16.19 -8.23 10.79
N VAL A 238 -16.77 -7.05 11.01
CA VAL A 238 -17.31 -6.66 12.34
C VAL A 238 -18.53 -7.51 12.67
N VAL A 239 -19.39 -7.77 11.66
CA VAL A 239 -20.56 -8.67 11.80
C VAL A 239 -20.10 -10.07 12.19
N PHE A 240 -19.04 -10.59 11.54
CA PHE A 240 -18.42 -11.87 11.88
C PHE A 240 -18.08 -11.97 13.37
N MET A 241 -17.32 -11.02 13.91
CA MET A 241 -16.92 -11.02 15.32
C MET A 241 -18.14 -10.99 16.24
N LYS A 242 -19.10 -10.10 15.99
CA LYS A 242 -20.33 -9.96 16.79
C LYS A 242 -21.18 -11.23 16.76
N ASN A 243 -21.45 -11.77 15.57
CA ASN A 243 -22.27 -12.97 15.44
C ASN A 243 -21.59 -14.20 16.05
N ALA A 244 -20.29 -14.35 15.92
CA ALA A 244 -19.55 -15.47 16.54
C ALA A 244 -19.67 -15.42 18.07
N ARG A 245 -19.50 -14.25 18.70
CA ARG A 245 -19.65 -14.09 20.15
C ARG A 245 -21.09 -14.28 20.61
N GLN A 246 -22.06 -13.75 19.87
CA GLN A 246 -23.51 -13.95 20.12
C GLN A 246 -23.88 -15.44 20.11
N LEU A 247 -23.30 -16.23 19.22
CA LEU A 247 -23.48 -17.69 19.16
C LEU A 247 -22.71 -18.44 20.26
N GLY A 248 -22.02 -17.75 21.15
CA GLY A 248 -21.22 -18.35 22.23
C GLY A 248 -19.99 -19.13 21.73
N MET A 249 -19.53 -18.87 20.51
CA MET A 249 -18.38 -19.57 19.91
C MET A 249 -17.11 -19.25 20.67
N LYS A 250 -16.35 -20.29 21.00
CA LYS A 250 -15.07 -20.21 21.77
C LYS A 250 -13.84 -20.38 20.89
N GLN A 251 -14.02 -20.66 19.62
CA GLN A 251 -12.96 -20.75 18.64
C GLN A 251 -12.14 -19.46 18.57
N ILE A 252 -10.87 -19.57 18.22
CA ILE A 252 -10.04 -18.41 17.92
C ILE A 252 -10.63 -17.73 16.68
N LEU A 253 -11.03 -16.47 16.83
CA LEU A 253 -11.41 -15.65 15.70
C LEU A 253 -10.14 -15.04 15.10
N MET A 254 -9.91 -15.30 13.83
CA MET A 254 -8.73 -14.80 13.13
C MET A 254 -9.16 -14.07 11.87
N HIS A 255 -8.59 -12.90 11.63
CA HIS A 255 -8.74 -12.19 10.38
C HIS A 255 -7.49 -12.31 9.51
N GLY A 256 -7.68 -12.22 8.21
CA GLY A 256 -6.62 -11.78 7.30
C GLY A 256 -6.30 -10.30 7.51
N PHE A 257 -5.38 -9.77 6.74
CA PHE A 257 -4.81 -8.43 6.89
C PHE A 257 -5.83 -7.29 7.00
N GLY A 258 -7.00 -7.40 6.38
CA GLY A 258 -7.94 -6.29 6.21
C GLY A 258 -8.48 -5.61 7.49
N TYR A 259 -8.35 -6.24 8.65
CA TYR A 259 -8.94 -5.79 9.91
C TYR A 259 -7.95 -5.15 10.89
N VAL A 260 -6.84 -4.70 10.39
CA VAL A 260 -5.73 -4.14 11.17
C VAL A 260 -6.03 -2.74 11.75
N VAL A 261 -6.96 -2.00 11.15
CA VAL A 261 -7.31 -0.64 11.59
C VAL A 261 -8.08 -0.70 12.93
N PRO A 262 -7.62 0.00 13.99
CA PRO A 262 -8.29 -0.02 15.30
C PRO A 262 -9.78 0.29 15.23
N LYS A 263 -10.20 1.14 14.27
CA LYS A 263 -11.61 1.50 14.10
C LYS A 263 -12.55 0.30 13.92
N TYR A 264 -12.11 -0.74 13.21
CA TYR A 264 -12.91 -1.98 13.08
C TYR A 264 -13.06 -2.71 14.42
N MET A 265 -11.99 -2.74 15.21
CA MET A 265 -12.03 -3.36 16.56
C MET A 265 -12.94 -2.57 17.50
N GLU A 266 -12.85 -1.23 17.48
CA GLU A 266 -13.75 -0.35 18.22
C GLU A 266 -15.23 -0.59 17.84
N MET A 267 -15.52 -0.72 16.55
CA MET A 267 -16.88 -1.01 16.06
C MET A 267 -17.38 -2.39 16.51
N ALA A 268 -16.50 -3.36 16.68
CA ALA A 268 -16.84 -4.68 17.20
C ALA A 268 -17.03 -4.67 18.74
N GLY A 269 -16.39 -3.73 19.44
CA GLY A 269 -16.44 -3.61 20.90
C GLY A 269 -15.88 -4.87 21.58
N ASP A 270 -16.53 -5.35 22.62
CA ASP A 270 -16.10 -6.55 23.37
C ASP A 270 -15.96 -7.80 22.48
N ALA A 271 -16.66 -7.84 21.35
CA ALA A 271 -16.55 -8.97 20.43
C ALA A 271 -15.17 -9.08 19.75
N ALA A 272 -14.40 -7.99 19.72
CA ALA A 272 -13.05 -7.96 19.16
C ALA A 272 -11.99 -8.60 20.08
N GLU A 273 -12.23 -8.64 21.39
CA GLU A 273 -11.24 -9.11 22.36
C GLU A 273 -10.74 -10.52 22.04
N GLY A 274 -9.42 -10.71 21.99
CA GLY A 274 -8.79 -11.98 21.63
C GLY A 274 -8.82 -12.30 20.13
N THR A 275 -9.24 -11.36 19.27
CA THR A 275 -9.16 -11.56 17.81
C THR A 275 -7.70 -11.52 17.35
N VAL A 276 -7.31 -12.56 16.61
CA VAL A 276 -5.96 -12.68 16.05
C VAL A 276 -5.93 -12.19 14.62
N LEU A 277 -4.81 -11.66 14.18
CA LEU A 277 -4.63 -11.11 12.83
C LEU A 277 -3.19 -11.35 12.33
N VAL A 278 -3.04 -11.70 11.06
CA VAL A 278 -1.74 -11.60 10.38
C VAL A 278 -1.64 -10.23 9.72
N SER A 279 -0.56 -9.53 9.96
CA SER A 279 -0.36 -8.14 9.50
C SER A 279 1.05 -7.87 9.01
N LEU A 280 1.22 -6.68 8.49
CA LEU A 280 2.48 -6.00 8.33
C LEU A 280 3.00 -5.47 9.69
N ARG A 281 4.25 -5.01 9.74
CA ARG A 281 4.94 -4.61 10.99
C ARG A 281 4.43 -3.30 11.59
N PHE A 282 3.89 -2.41 10.77
CA PHE A 282 3.54 -1.04 11.18
C PHE A 282 2.68 -0.97 12.47
N PRO A 283 1.58 -1.75 12.65
CA PRO A 283 0.71 -1.64 13.82
C PRO A 283 1.40 -1.95 15.15
N VAL A 284 2.42 -2.79 15.11
CA VAL A 284 3.23 -3.18 16.27
C VAL A 284 4.63 -2.58 16.24
N GLY A 285 4.85 -1.54 15.45
CA GLY A 285 6.16 -0.95 15.20
C GLY A 285 6.91 -0.53 16.47
N ARG A 286 6.20 -0.06 17.50
CA ARG A 286 6.79 0.28 18.81
C ARG A 286 7.25 -0.94 19.60
N GLN A 287 6.68 -2.11 19.35
CA GLN A 287 6.98 -3.38 20.03
C GLN A 287 8.11 -4.15 19.32
N LEU A 288 8.52 -3.73 18.10
CA LEU A 288 9.63 -4.33 17.40
C LEU A 288 10.94 -4.14 18.17
N PRO A 289 11.88 -5.08 18.13
CA PRO A 289 13.21 -4.88 18.70
C PRO A 289 13.96 -3.73 18.03
N ASP A 290 14.89 -3.10 18.73
CA ASP A 290 15.67 -1.98 18.18
C ASP A 290 16.56 -2.37 17.00
N SER A 291 16.89 -3.66 16.91
CA SER A 291 17.63 -4.25 15.78
C SER A 291 16.77 -4.42 14.52
N ASP A 292 15.44 -4.31 14.61
CA ASP A 292 14.58 -4.38 13.43
C ASP A 292 14.72 -3.10 12.59
N PRO A 293 15.19 -3.20 11.34
CA PRO A 293 15.47 -2.01 10.53
C PRO A 293 14.21 -1.22 10.17
N ALA A 294 13.02 -1.84 10.14
CA ALA A 294 11.76 -1.18 9.87
C ALA A 294 11.32 -0.26 11.02
N LYS A 295 11.72 -0.56 12.26
CA LYS A 295 11.32 0.23 13.45
C LYS A 295 11.61 1.71 13.29
N LYS A 296 12.83 2.05 12.86
CA LYS A 296 13.21 3.45 12.66
C LYS A 296 12.35 4.12 11.60
N VAL A 297 12.10 3.46 10.47
CA VAL A 297 11.28 4.00 9.38
C VAL A 297 9.85 4.23 9.84
N ILE A 298 9.28 3.29 10.60
CA ILE A 298 7.93 3.40 11.19
C ILE A 298 7.83 4.62 12.12
N LEU A 299 8.79 4.79 13.02
CA LEU A 299 8.78 5.89 13.99
C LEU A 299 8.97 7.26 13.31
N ASP A 300 9.85 7.34 12.31
CA ASP A 300 10.08 8.56 11.54
C ASP A 300 8.81 8.94 10.74
N TYR A 301 8.22 8.01 9.99
CA TYR A 301 6.97 8.23 9.27
C TYR A 301 5.85 8.66 10.21
N THR A 302 5.69 7.98 11.35
CA THR A 302 4.67 8.32 12.35
C THR A 302 4.84 9.76 12.85
N ARG A 303 6.08 10.16 13.18
CA ARG A 303 6.39 11.51 13.64
C ARG A 303 6.06 12.57 12.58
N GLU A 304 6.46 12.34 11.34
CA GLU A 304 6.25 13.25 10.22
C GLU A 304 4.76 13.42 9.88
N PHE A 305 4.02 12.31 9.84
CA PHE A 305 2.58 12.34 9.59
C PHE A 305 1.83 13.11 10.69
N LYS A 306 2.15 12.84 11.97
CA LYS A 306 1.57 13.55 13.10
C LYS A 306 1.91 15.04 13.09
N ALA A 307 3.12 15.40 12.74
CA ALA A 307 3.55 16.81 12.67
C ALA A 307 2.76 17.57 11.59
N LYS A 308 2.42 16.91 10.47
CA LYS A 308 1.68 17.56 9.38
C LYS A 308 0.17 17.60 9.62
N TYR A 309 -0.41 16.52 10.16
CA TYR A 309 -1.88 16.36 10.18
C TYR A 309 -2.50 16.34 11.57
N ALA A 310 -1.70 16.35 12.65
CA ALA A 310 -2.17 16.21 14.04
C ALA A 310 -3.02 14.94 14.27
N GLN A 311 -2.75 13.87 13.49
CA GLN A 311 -3.46 12.59 13.51
C GLN A 311 -2.46 11.44 13.53
N GLU A 312 -2.87 10.27 14.04
CA GLU A 312 -2.08 9.04 13.90
C GLU A 312 -2.18 8.50 12.47
N PRO A 313 -1.07 8.08 11.87
CA PRO A 313 -1.10 7.28 10.65
C PRO A 313 -1.57 5.87 10.99
N ASP A 314 -1.94 5.12 9.95
CA ASP A 314 -2.28 3.71 10.06
C ASP A 314 -1.45 2.85 9.10
N VAL A 315 -1.70 1.54 9.11
CA VAL A 315 -0.98 0.60 8.26
C VAL A 315 -1.18 0.87 6.77
N TYR A 316 -2.35 1.35 6.36
CA TYR A 316 -2.63 1.66 4.95
C TYR A 316 -1.85 2.90 4.50
N GLY A 317 -1.77 3.92 5.36
CA GLY A 317 -0.85 5.03 5.14
C GLY A 317 0.61 4.58 5.01
N ALA A 318 1.04 3.65 5.88
CA ALA A 318 2.38 3.08 5.82
C ALA A 318 2.65 2.29 4.52
N GLU A 319 1.67 1.55 4.01
CA GLU A 319 1.77 0.88 2.71
C GLU A 319 1.89 1.87 1.55
N ALA A 320 1.13 2.97 1.59
CA ALA A 320 1.22 4.03 0.60
C ALA A 320 2.57 4.75 0.68
N TYR A 321 3.13 4.91 1.90
CA TYR A 321 4.49 5.41 2.10
C TYR A 321 5.51 4.53 1.38
N ASP A 322 5.48 3.21 1.61
CA ASP A 322 6.40 2.29 0.96
C ASP A 322 6.23 2.27 -0.56
N GLY A 323 4.98 2.29 -1.06
CA GLY A 323 4.68 2.37 -2.49
C GLY A 323 5.20 3.66 -3.14
N MET A 324 5.05 4.80 -2.47
CA MET A 324 5.58 6.08 -2.96
C MET A 324 7.10 6.10 -2.92
N LEU A 325 7.72 5.53 -1.88
CA LEU A 325 9.16 5.39 -1.77
C LEU A 325 9.72 4.52 -2.91
N MET A 326 9.02 3.43 -3.30
CA MET A 326 9.34 2.64 -4.49
C MET A 326 9.33 3.50 -5.75
N ALA A 327 8.27 4.31 -5.95
CA ALA A 327 8.15 5.18 -7.12
C ALA A 327 9.29 6.20 -7.16
N PHE A 328 9.61 6.87 -6.05
CA PHE A 328 10.69 7.85 -5.99
C PHE A 328 12.05 7.22 -6.32
N LYS A 329 12.37 6.07 -5.70
CA LYS A 329 13.63 5.36 -5.97
C LYS A 329 13.75 4.87 -7.41
N ALA A 330 12.65 4.41 -8.00
CA ALA A 330 12.65 3.98 -9.39
C ALA A 330 12.85 5.15 -10.37
N LEU A 331 12.18 6.28 -10.15
CA LEU A 331 12.36 7.50 -10.94
C LEU A 331 13.78 8.06 -10.80
N GLU A 332 14.33 8.05 -9.59
CA GLU A 332 15.69 8.47 -9.32
C GLU A 332 16.72 7.62 -10.07
N ALA A 333 16.55 6.28 -10.03
CA ALA A 333 17.46 5.34 -10.68
C ALA A 333 17.32 5.33 -12.22
N ALA A 334 16.11 5.54 -12.76
CA ALA A 334 15.86 5.60 -14.20
C ALA A 334 16.46 6.84 -14.86
N LYS A 335 16.69 7.92 -14.12
CA LYS A 335 17.29 9.19 -14.57
C LYS A 335 16.62 9.77 -15.82
N GLY A 336 15.30 9.65 -15.91
CA GLY A 336 14.52 10.13 -17.06
C GLY A 336 13.07 9.63 -17.03
N PHE A 337 12.37 9.78 -18.14
CA PHE A 337 10.93 9.57 -18.26
C PHE A 337 10.56 8.31 -19.05
N ASP A 338 11.55 7.47 -19.35
CA ASP A 338 11.36 6.20 -20.05
C ASP A 338 10.73 5.18 -19.11
N LYS A 339 9.51 4.76 -19.44
CA LYS A 339 8.70 3.85 -18.61
C LYS A 339 9.33 2.46 -18.47
N GLU A 340 10.03 1.98 -19.51
CA GLU A 340 10.75 0.70 -19.46
C GLU A 340 11.90 0.77 -18.46
N LYS A 341 12.69 1.85 -18.47
CA LYS A 341 13.76 2.07 -17.49
C LYS A 341 13.22 2.22 -16.07
N ILE A 342 12.05 2.85 -15.90
CA ILE A 342 11.38 2.94 -14.59
C ILE A 342 10.96 1.55 -14.11
N ARG A 343 10.39 0.71 -15.00
CA ARG A 343 10.03 -0.69 -14.70
C ARG A 343 11.26 -1.51 -14.30
N GLU A 344 12.34 -1.44 -15.09
CA GLU A 344 13.59 -2.14 -14.78
C GLU A 344 14.22 -1.68 -13.46
N ALA A 345 14.08 -0.39 -13.14
CA ALA A 345 14.53 0.14 -11.85
C ALA A 345 13.72 -0.44 -10.68
N LEU A 346 12.39 -0.58 -10.84
CA LEU A 346 11.53 -1.25 -9.84
C LEU A 346 11.96 -2.70 -9.59
N GLU A 347 12.32 -3.44 -10.64
CA GLU A 347 12.77 -4.84 -10.55
C GLU A 347 14.09 -5.03 -9.77
N ARG A 348 14.84 -3.96 -9.57
CA ARG A 348 16.16 -3.99 -8.88
C ARG A 348 16.12 -3.34 -7.50
N LEU A 349 14.96 -2.92 -7.03
CA LEU A 349 14.86 -2.26 -5.73
C LEU A 349 15.21 -3.20 -4.58
N ASN A 350 16.02 -2.66 -3.67
CA ASN A 350 16.30 -3.24 -2.37
C ASN A 350 16.37 -2.10 -1.36
N PHE A 351 15.43 -2.07 -0.40
CA PHE A 351 15.36 -0.99 0.59
C PHE A 351 14.59 -1.42 1.83
N VAL A 352 14.78 -0.67 2.90
CA VAL A 352 13.98 -0.81 4.12
C VAL A 352 12.79 0.14 4.04
N GLY A 353 11.58 -0.41 4.16
CA GLY A 353 10.33 0.34 4.29
C GLY A 353 9.75 0.22 5.70
N THR A 354 8.52 0.72 5.85
CA THR A 354 7.76 0.63 7.11
C THR A 354 7.34 -0.82 7.43
N ASN A 355 7.27 -1.69 6.43
CA ASN A 355 6.73 -3.04 6.56
C ASN A 355 7.77 -4.14 6.46
N GLY A 356 9.04 -3.81 6.31
CA GLY A 356 10.14 -4.76 6.25
C GLY A 356 11.21 -4.39 5.24
N ILE A 357 11.97 -5.40 4.80
CA ILE A 357 13.02 -5.24 3.81
C ILE A 357 12.52 -5.69 2.45
N TYR A 358 12.30 -4.74 1.57
CA TYR A 358 11.87 -5.00 0.19
C TYR A 358 13.02 -5.48 -0.67
N ARG A 359 12.84 -6.61 -1.36
CA ARG A 359 13.79 -7.19 -2.31
C ARG A 359 13.05 -7.63 -3.56
N PHE A 360 13.17 -6.86 -4.63
CA PHE A 360 12.54 -7.13 -5.92
C PHE A 360 13.50 -7.89 -6.86
N SER A 361 12.94 -8.51 -7.87
CA SER A 361 13.68 -9.06 -9.00
C SER A 361 12.79 -9.12 -10.24
N PRO A 362 13.34 -9.33 -11.44
CA PRO A 362 12.53 -9.52 -12.66
C PRO A 362 11.53 -10.68 -12.59
N GLN A 363 11.76 -11.65 -11.70
CA GLN A 363 10.88 -12.80 -11.49
C GLN A 363 9.92 -12.62 -10.33
N ARG A 364 10.09 -11.56 -9.51
CA ARG A 364 9.28 -11.30 -8.32
C ARG A 364 9.03 -9.82 -8.12
N HIS A 365 7.82 -9.38 -8.49
CA HIS A 365 7.37 -7.99 -8.42
C HIS A 365 6.70 -7.60 -7.08
N TYR A 366 7.01 -8.33 -6.02
CA TYR A 366 6.70 -8.00 -4.64
C TYR A 366 7.94 -8.22 -3.78
N GLY A 367 8.24 -7.26 -2.91
CA GLY A 367 9.54 -7.23 -2.22
C GLY A 367 9.57 -7.93 -0.88
N LEU A 368 8.42 -8.09 -0.23
CA LEU A 368 8.27 -8.67 1.11
C LEU A 368 8.11 -10.20 1.06
N THR A 369 8.44 -10.86 2.16
CA THR A 369 8.29 -12.29 2.37
C THR A 369 7.43 -12.58 3.60
N LYS A 370 7.07 -13.84 3.87
CA LYS A 370 6.28 -14.20 5.04
C LYS A 370 6.99 -13.88 6.37
N GLU A 371 8.32 -13.78 6.36
CA GLU A 371 9.15 -13.38 7.52
C GLU A 371 8.95 -11.90 7.87
N ASP A 372 8.47 -11.08 6.91
CA ASP A 372 8.10 -9.69 7.16
C ASP A 372 6.69 -9.55 7.75
N ALA A 373 5.88 -10.61 7.70
CA ALA A 373 4.57 -10.65 8.32
C ALA A 373 4.67 -10.93 9.83
N VAL A 374 3.79 -10.29 10.59
CA VAL A 374 3.63 -10.52 12.05
C VAL A 374 2.27 -11.11 12.35
N VAL A 375 2.16 -11.88 13.45
CA VAL A 375 0.88 -12.27 14.02
C VAL A 375 0.67 -11.45 15.27
N MET A 376 -0.51 -10.89 15.43
CA MET A 376 -0.86 -10.05 16.56
C MET A 376 -2.29 -10.34 17.03
N GLU A 377 -2.58 -9.97 18.29
CA GLU A 377 -3.85 -10.17 18.95
C GLU A 377 -4.39 -8.82 19.45
N TRP A 378 -5.68 -8.58 19.27
CA TRP A 378 -6.34 -7.45 19.87
C TRP A 378 -6.62 -7.71 21.33
N ARG A 379 -6.01 -6.91 22.22
CA ARG A 379 -6.13 -7.09 23.66
C ARG A 379 -6.11 -5.74 24.38
N ASN A 380 -7.12 -5.51 25.20
CA ASN A 380 -7.26 -4.28 25.98
C ASN A 380 -7.15 -3.00 25.13
N GLY A 381 -7.81 -2.98 23.97
CA GLY A 381 -7.88 -1.81 23.10
C GLY A 381 -6.63 -1.53 22.26
N ASP A 382 -5.71 -2.52 22.15
CA ASP A 382 -4.47 -2.35 21.37
C ASP A 382 -4.00 -3.69 20.78
N TRP A 383 -3.19 -3.61 19.72
CA TRP A 383 -2.55 -4.76 19.12
C TRP A 383 -1.33 -5.21 19.92
N LYS A 384 -1.24 -6.49 20.20
CA LYS A 384 -0.11 -7.14 20.88
C LYS A 384 0.58 -8.11 19.93
N LEU A 385 1.89 -7.98 19.78
CA LEU A 385 2.70 -8.88 18.96
C LEU A 385 2.73 -10.28 19.57
N LEU A 386 2.38 -11.30 18.76
CA LEU A 386 2.42 -12.72 19.16
C LEU A 386 3.54 -13.49 18.46
N MET A 387 3.83 -13.18 17.18
CA MET A 387 4.86 -13.86 16.37
C MET A 387 5.38 -12.93 15.27
N GLY A 388 6.63 -13.11 14.90
CA GLY A 388 7.34 -12.32 13.89
C GLY A 388 8.19 -11.22 14.52
N ALA A 389 9.02 -10.57 13.71
CA ALA A 389 10.05 -9.63 14.15
C ALA A 389 11.13 -10.28 15.04
N GLU A 390 11.32 -11.57 14.93
CA GLU A 390 12.47 -12.25 15.55
C GLU A 390 13.74 -11.87 14.80
N THR A 391 14.70 -11.32 15.52
CA THR A 391 16.04 -11.11 14.99
C THR A 391 16.69 -12.47 14.72
N LYS A 392 17.07 -12.71 13.47
CA LYS A 392 18.04 -13.75 13.14
C LYS A 392 19.43 -13.35 13.58
#